data_96416a2dced2428a1febca2413eb472e
#
_entry.id   96416a2dced2428a1febca2413eb472e
#
_cell.length_a   1.000
_cell.length_b   1.000
_cell.length_c   1.000
_cell.angle_alpha   90.00
_cell.angle_beta   90.00
_cell.angle_gamma   90.00
#
_symmetry.space_group_name_H-M   'P 1'
#
loop_
_entity.id
_entity.type
_entity.pdbx_description
1 polymer ?
#
loop_
_entity_poly.entity_id
_entity_poly.type
_entity_poly.pdbx_seq_one_letter_code
_entity_poly.pdbx_strand_id
1 'polypeptide(L)' 'MSCPNRRKLEEDADNAKAAWSLSRGDARLEMLASDARTLLEKHISECAVCQGEEKTDG' A
#
# COMPACT_ATOMS: atom_id res chain seq x y z
N MET A 1 12.24 5.34 -12.78
CA MET A 1 11.08 6.20 -12.62
C MET A 1 10.10 5.66 -11.61
N SER A 2 9.78 6.44 -10.60
CA SER A 2 8.83 5.99 -9.59
C SER A 2 7.40 6.18 -10.05
N CYS A 3 6.55 5.20 -9.76
CA CYS A 3 5.13 5.32 -10.04
C CYS A 3 4.49 6.23 -8.99
N PRO A 4 3.96 7.40 -9.37
CA PRO A 4 3.37 8.33 -8.40
C PRO A 4 2.14 7.75 -7.69
N ASN A 5 1.38 6.91 -8.38
CA ASN A 5 0.21 6.28 -7.79
C ASN A 5 0.61 5.27 -6.72
N ARG A 6 1.66 4.48 -6.97
CA ARG A 6 2.17 3.54 -6.00
C ARG A 6 2.63 4.25 -4.74
N ARG A 7 3.35 5.36 -4.90
CA ARG A 7 3.86 6.13 -3.78
C ARG A 7 2.73 6.62 -2.89
N LYS A 8 1.66 7.10 -3.48
CA LYS A 8 0.51 7.56 -2.73
C LYS A 8 -0.18 6.41 -2.00
N LEU A 9 -0.31 5.27 -2.65
CA LEU A 9 -0.91 4.09 -2.04
C LEU A 9 -0.06 3.57 -0.88
N GLU A 10 1.25 3.59 -1.03
CA GLU A 10 2.17 3.21 0.06
C GLU A 10 2.02 4.13 1.25
N GLU A 11 1.92 5.42 1.00
CA GLU A 11 1.75 6.41 2.05
C GLU A 11 0.42 6.20 2.79
N ASP A 12 -0.66 5.97 2.04
CA ASP A 12 -1.97 5.68 2.63
C ASP A 12 -1.93 4.41 3.47
N ALA A 13 -1.27 3.38 2.98
CA ALA A 13 -1.15 2.12 3.71
C ALA A 13 -0.35 2.31 5.00
N ASP A 14 0.73 3.07 4.94
CA ASP A 14 1.55 3.36 6.11
C ASP A 14 0.75 4.15 7.15
N ASN A 15 0.00 5.15 6.70
CA ASN A 15 -0.84 5.95 7.59
C ASN A 15 -1.91 5.12 8.26
N ALA A 16 -2.58 4.25 7.50
CA ALA A 16 -3.60 3.37 8.04
C ALA A 16 -3.00 2.39 9.06
N LYS A 17 -1.84 1.85 8.74
CA LYS A 17 -1.13 0.94 9.64
C LYS A 17 -0.72 1.64 10.94
N ALA A 18 -0.22 2.85 10.83
CA ALA A 18 0.17 3.62 12.00
C ALA A 18 -1.03 3.91 12.91
N ALA A 19 -2.15 4.30 12.31
CA ALA A 19 -3.37 4.55 13.06
C ALA A 19 -3.86 3.29 13.77
N TRP A 20 -3.84 2.16 13.08
CA TRP A 20 -4.22 0.88 13.66
C TRP A 20 -3.29 0.49 14.82
N SER A 21 -2.00 0.72 14.68
CA SER A 21 -1.02 0.45 15.73
C SER A 21 -1.32 1.20 17.02
N LEU A 22 -1.85 2.40 16.88
CA LEU A 22 -2.22 3.22 18.06
C LEU A 22 -3.54 2.80 18.67
N SER A 23 -4.39 2.11 17.92
CA SER A 23 -5.72 1.70 18.36
C SER A 23 -6.01 0.27 17.90
N ARG A 24 -5.26 -0.67 18.44
CA ARG A 24 -5.34 -2.07 18.02
C ARG A 24 -6.70 -2.73 18.23
N GLY A 25 -7.50 -2.20 19.11
CA GLY A 25 -8.84 -2.73 19.37
C GLY A 25 -9.89 -2.28 18.36
N ASP A 26 -9.54 -1.40 17.44
CA ASP A 26 -10.50 -0.82 16.52
C ASP A 26 -10.55 -1.63 15.21
N ALA A 27 -11.63 -2.39 15.05
CA ALA A 27 -11.83 -3.20 13.85
C ALA A 27 -11.93 -2.36 12.58
N ARG A 28 -12.39 -1.13 12.71
CA ARG A 28 -12.51 -0.21 11.58
C ARG A 28 -11.15 0.16 11.01
N LEU A 29 -10.21 0.48 11.90
CA LEU A 29 -8.86 0.81 11.51
C LEU A 29 -8.13 -0.40 10.92
N GLU A 30 -8.37 -1.57 11.48
CA GLU A 30 -7.83 -2.81 10.95
C GLU A 30 -8.29 -3.04 9.52
N MET A 31 -9.56 -2.82 9.27
CA MET A 31 -10.14 -2.96 7.94
C MET A 31 -9.54 -1.96 6.95
N LEU A 32 -9.38 -0.71 7.37
CA LEU A 32 -8.78 0.31 6.54
C LEU A 32 -7.34 -0.02 6.17
N ALA A 33 -6.57 -0.51 7.13
CA ALA A 33 -5.19 -0.90 6.89
C ALA A 33 -5.11 -2.09 5.92
N SER A 34 -5.98 -3.06 6.09
CA SER A 34 -6.05 -4.22 5.21
C SER A 34 -6.45 -3.83 3.80
N ASP A 35 -7.45 -2.97 3.66
CA ASP A 35 -7.91 -2.48 2.36
C ASP A 35 -6.82 -1.69 1.64
N ALA A 36 -6.17 -0.80 2.35
CA ALA A 36 -5.10 0.01 1.78
C ALA A 36 -3.98 -0.86 1.24
N ARG A 37 -3.62 -1.88 1.99
CA ARG A 37 -2.61 -2.84 1.57
C ARG A 37 -3.05 -3.63 0.35
N THR A 38 -4.29 -4.08 0.33
CA THR A 38 -4.83 -4.83 -0.80
C THR A 38 -4.83 -3.99 -2.07
N LEU A 39 -5.23 -2.73 -1.95
CA LEU A 39 -5.21 -1.81 -3.08
C LEU A 39 -3.78 -1.60 -3.61
N LEU A 40 -2.83 -1.48 -2.71
CA LEU A 40 -1.43 -1.33 -3.08
C LEU A 40 -0.92 -2.56 -3.83
N GLU A 41 -1.16 -3.74 -3.29
CA GLU A 41 -0.74 -4.98 -3.91
C GLU A 41 -1.38 -5.17 -5.29
N LYS A 42 -2.66 -4.87 -5.40
CA LYS A 42 -3.37 -4.96 -6.66
C LYS A 42 -2.79 -4.00 -7.69
N HIS A 43 -2.51 -2.78 -7.26
CA HIS A 43 -1.91 -1.79 -8.15
C HIS A 43 -0.55 -2.26 -8.67
N ILE A 44 0.31 -2.76 -7.79
CA ILE A 44 1.62 -3.25 -8.16
C ILE A 44 1.50 -4.39 -9.18
N SER A 45 0.54 -5.27 -8.97
CA SER A 45 0.31 -6.41 -9.86
C SER A 45 -0.17 -5.99 -11.25
N GLU A 46 -0.94 -4.91 -11.34
CA GLU A 46 -1.55 -4.47 -12.60
C GLU A 46 -0.80 -3.33 -13.29
N CYS A 47 0.04 -2.62 -12.57
CA CYS A 47 0.74 -1.47 -13.12
C CYS A 47 2.06 -1.88 -13.77
N ALA A 48 2.19 -1.62 -15.07
CA ALA A 48 3.40 -1.96 -15.81
C ALA A 48 4.63 -1.23 -15.25
N VAL A 49 4.46 0.01 -14.80
CA VAL A 49 5.57 0.79 -14.24
C VAL A 49 6.08 0.16 -12.96
N CYS A 50 5.17 -0.25 -12.08
CA CYS A 50 5.55 -0.91 -10.83
C CYS A 50 6.22 -2.25 -11.07
N GLN A 51 5.72 -3.01 -12.02
CA GLN A 51 6.33 -4.29 -12.36
C GLN A 51 7.70 -4.13 -12.98
N GLY A 52 7.88 -3.09 -13.77
CA GLY A 52 9.18 -2.75 -14.33
C GLY A 52 10.19 -2.42 -13.24
N GLU A 53 9.79 -1.70 -12.22
CA GLU A 53 10.66 -1.35 -11.10
C GLU A 53 11.07 -2.59 -10.30
N GLU A 54 10.15 -3.51 -10.08
CA GLU A 54 10.47 -4.75 -9.36
C GLU A 54 11.42 -5.64 -10.14
N LYS A 55 11.30 -5.65 -11.46
CA LYS A 55 12.14 -6.47 -12.31
C LYS A 55 13.56 -5.94 -12.47
N THR A 56 13.77 -4.68 -12.18
CA THR A 56 15.11 -4.09 -12.29
C THR A 56 16.01 -4.48 -11.13
N ASP A 57 15.50 -5.20 -10.20
CA ASP A 57 16.24 -5.67 -9.04
C ASP A 57 16.96 -6.97 -9.35
N GLY A 58 17.87 -6.87 -10.25
CA GLY A 58 18.54 -8.07 -10.70
C GLY A 58 19.93 -8.17 -10.22
#